data_b59233fb6daf52390ffa3fb1c89d2dd9
#
_entry.id   b59233fb6daf52390ffa3fb1c89d2dd9
#
_cell.length_a   1.000
_cell.length_b   1.000
_cell.length_c   1.000
_cell.angle_alpha   90.00
_cell.angle_beta   90.00
_cell.angle_gamma   90.00
#
_symmetry.space_group_name_H-M   'P 1'
#
loop_
_entity.id
_entity.type
_entity.pdbx_description
1 polymer ?
#
loop_
_entity_poly.entity_id
_entity_poly.type
_entity_poly.pdbx_seq_one_letter_code
_entity_poly.pdbx_strand_id
1 'polypeptide(L)'
;MIYINRVFLFLVSIGFSVIAIARDDSDEFIFLNSVPAAGESLPGLKVVRLWFSRVPDPERSSIELEFAGKTFKTYSLHTMGENDLMSFVRDGLEPGPYKLIWTASDHQDRSISGEIKFDIDE
;
A
#
# COMPACT_ATOMS: atom_id res chain seq x y z
N MET A 1 45.73 11.67 -20.59
CA MET A 1 45.44 11.64 -20.64
C MET A 1 44.51 11.59 -20.62
N ILE A 2 44.38 11.54 -20.32
CA ILE A 2 43.70 11.43 -20.28
C ILE A 2 42.88 11.47 -19.83
N TYR A 3 42.69 11.85 -19.41
CA TYR A 3 42.05 11.87 -19.06
C TYR A 3 41.11 12.25 -18.91
N ILE A 4 41.32 12.54 -18.94
CA ILE A 4 40.56 13.08 -18.90
C ILE A 4 39.55 13.03 -19.22
N ASN A 5 39.76 12.69 -19.39
CA ASN A 5 38.83 12.65 -19.85
C ASN A 5 37.82 12.30 -19.63
N ARG A 6 37.87 12.10 -19.08
CA ARG A 6 36.90 11.71 -18.85
C ARG A 6 35.99 11.97 -18.23
N VAL A 7 36.09 12.49 -17.72
CA VAL A 7 35.30 12.91 -17.32
C VAL A 7 34.24 13.32 -17.53
N PHE A 8 34.39 13.50 -17.57
CA PHE A 8 33.59 13.87 -17.81
C PHE A 8 32.59 13.69 -17.82
N LEU A 9 32.77 13.29 -17.67
CA LEU A 9 32.04 13.02 -17.77
C LEU A 9 31.12 12.91 -17.33
N PHE A 10 31.17 13.04 -16.80
CA PHE A 10 30.47 12.91 -16.46
C PHE A 10 29.62 13.26 -16.13
N LEU A 11 29.90 13.50 -15.81
CA LEU A 11 29.22 14.08 -15.57
C LEU A 11 28.25 14.34 -15.91
N VAL A 12 28.59 14.31 -16.15
CA VAL A 12 27.72 14.57 -16.56
C VAL A 12 26.68 14.25 -16.56
N SER A 13 26.79 13.86 -16.57
CA SER A 13 25.70 13.39 -16.54
C SER A 13 24.92 13.42 -15.46
N ILE A 14 25.24 13.74 -14.69
CA ILE A 14 24.53 13.88 -13.81
C ILE A 14 23.53 14.75 -13.71
N GLY A 15 23.69 15.62 -14.02
CA GLY A 15 22.80 16.46 -13.90
C GLY A 15 21.55 16.17 -14.17
N PHE A 16 21.19 16.17 -14.41
CA PHE A 16 20.29 15.84 -15.03
C PHE A 16 19.10 15.31 -14.52
N SER A 17 18.65 14.77 -14.52
CA SER A 17 17.59 13.89 -14.36
C SER A 17 16.91 13.98 -13.05
N VAL A 18 17.57 14.43 -12.08
CA VAL A 18 17.01 14.46 -10.77
C VAL A 18 15.72 15.26 -10.69
N ILE A 19 15.68 16.34 -11.39
CA ILE A 19 14.52 17.22 -11.33
C ILE A 19 13.30 16.56 -11.89
N ALA A 20 13.47 15.83 -12.96
CA ALA A 20 12.34 15.16 -13.58
C ALA A 20 11.75 14.13 -12.63
N ILE A 21 12.58 13.48 -11.86
CA ILE A 21 12.11 12.46 -10.96
C ILE A 21 11.20 13.02 -9.89
N ALA A 22 11.52 14.19 -9.39
CA ALA A 22 10.70 14.77 -8.35
C ALA A 22 9.29 15.05 -8.81
N ARG A 23 9.13 15.47 -10.05
CA ARG A 23 7.79 15.71 -10.55
C ARG A 23 7.00 14.44 -10.69
N ASP A 24 7.68 13.37 -11.10
CA ASP A 24 6.98 12.11 -11.28
C ASP A 24 6.44 11.58 -9.98
N ASP A 25 7.16 11.80 -8.90
CA ASP A 25 6.73 11.30 -7.61
C ASP A 25 5.39 11.86 -7.19
N SER A 26 5.11 13.10 -7.51
CA SER A 26 3.86 13.71 -7.08
C SER A 26 2.65 13.09 -7.75
N ASP A 27 2.85 12.37 -8.86
CA ASP A 27 1.74 11.74 -9.57
C ASP A 27 1.61 10.26 -9.27
N GLU A 28 2.50 9.70 -8.48
CA GLU A 28 2.45 8.27 -8.22
C GLU A 28 1.33 7.91 -7.26
N PHE A 29 0.78 6.73 -7.48
CA PHE A 29 -0.20 6.15 -6.58
C PHE A 29 0.55 5.17 -5.69
N ILE A 30 0.79 5.55 -4.43
CA ILE A 30 1.58 4.71 -3.52
C ILE A 30 0.84 4.51 -2.22
N PHE A 31 1.16 3.40 -1.55
CA PHE A 31 0.63 3.06 -0.24
C PHE A 31 1.43 3.80 0.82
N LEU A 32 0.73 4.37 1.80
CA LEU A 32 1.36 5.16 2.84
C LEU A 32 1.29 4.53 4.23
N ASN A 33 0.12 3.98 4.60
CA ASN A 33 -0.07 3.53 5.97
C ASN A 33 -1.26 2.60 6.06
N SER A 34 -1.37 1.88 7.16
CA SER A 34 -2.48 0.96 7.36
C SER A 34 -2.82 0.77 8.83
N VAL A 35 -4.04 0.33 9.07
CA VAL A 35 -4.51 -0.22 10.34
C VAL A 35 -5.17 -1.54 9.99
N PRO A 36 -4.68 -2.68 10.48
CA PRO A 36 -3.54 -2.81 11.38
C PRO A 36 -2.23 -2.51 10.67
N ALA A 37 -1.24 -2.11 11.44
CA ALA A 37 0.10 -1.87 10.93
C ALA A 37 0.85 -3.20 10.82
N ALA A 38 1.87 -3.22 9.97
CA ALA A 38 2.68 -4.42 9.79
C ALA A 38 3.34 -4.81 11.12
N GLY A 39 3.20 -6.08 11.49
CA GLY A 39 3.79 -6.59 12.70
C GLY A 39 3.04 -6.30 13.98
N GLU A 40 1.89 -5.67 13.88
CA GLU A 40 1.10 -5.30 15.04
C GLU A 40 0.38 -6.51 15.63
N SER A 41 0.20 -6.54 16.95
CA SER A 41 -0.64 -7.51 17.64
C SER A 41 -1.83 -6.80 18.24
N LEU A 42 -3.02 -7.35 18.00
CA LEU A 42 -4.28 -6.68 18.36
C LEU A 42 -5.15 -7.64 19.16
N PRO A 43 -5.92 -7.14 20.14
CA PRO A 43 -6.87 -8.01 20.85
C PRO A 43 -8.07 -8.40 20.00
N GLY A 44 -8.28 -7.73 18.89
CA GLY A 44 -9.36 -8.03 17.96
C GLY A 44 -9.28 -7.08 16.81
N LEU A 45 -10.11 -7.32 15.79
CA LEU A 45 -10.08 -6.48 14.60
C LEU A 45 -11.50 -6.38 14.06
N LYS A 46 -11.99 -5.15 13.88
CA LYS A 46 -13.30 -4.91 13.32
C LYS A 46 -13.27 -4.15 12.01
N VAL A 47 -12.17 -3.43 11.77
CA VAL A 47 -12.05 -2.56 10.62
C VAL A 47 -10.61 -2.62 10.14
N VAL A 48 -10.43 -2.62 8.82
CA VAL A 48 -9.12 -2.43 8.22
C VAL A 48 -9.15 -1.15 7.42
N ARG A 49 -8.04 -0.45 7.38
CA ARG A 49 -7.97 0.82 6.69
C ARG A 49 -6.60 1.00 6.09
N LEU A 50 -6.58 1.49 4.84
CA LEU A 50 -5.34 1.72 4.10
C LEU A 50 -5.36 3.15 3.60
N TRP A 51 -4.21 3.82 3.66
CA TRP A 51 -4.07 5.19 3.17
C TRP A 51 -3.10 5.22 2.01
N PHE A 52 -3.40 6.07 1.05
CA PHE A 52 -2.63 6.18 -0.18
C PHE A 52 -2.30 7.63 -0.48
N SER A 53 -1.42 7.83 -1.43
CA SER A 53 -1.02 9.18 -1.83
C SER A 53 -2.08 9.89 -2.68
N ARG A 54 -3.02 9.12 -3.24
CA ARG A 54 -4.08 9.66 -4.10
C ARG A 54 -5.38 8.94 -3.78
N VAL A 55 -6.47 9.44 -4.35
CA VAL A 55 -7.79 8.87 -4.07
C VAL A 55 -7.92 7.50 -4.74
N PRO A 56 -8.12 6.44 -3.98
CA PRO A 56 -8.38 5.12 -4.56
C PRO A 56 -9.84 4.98 -4.97
N ASP A 57 -10.09 4.03 -5.84
CA ASP A 57 -11.43 3.71 -6.31
C ASP A 57 -11.89 2.42 -5.64
N PRO A 58 -12.82 2.49 -4.68
CA PRO A 58 -13.25 1.28 -3.96
C PRO A 58 -13.84 0.22 -4.87
N GLU A 59 -14.48 0.62 -5.96
CA GLU A 59 -15.11 -0.36 -6.85
C GLU A 59 -14.11 -1.17 -7.65
N ARG A 60 -12.86 -0.71 -7.69
CA ARG A 60 -11.81 -1.40 -8.45
C ARG A 60 -10.70 -1.87 -7.52
N SER A 61 -10.99 -1.95 -6.24
CA SER A 61 -10.01 -2.32 -5.22
C SER A 61 -10.55 -3.48 -4.39
N SER A 62 -9.69 -4.14 -3.64
CA SER A 62 -10.10 -5.25 -2.80
C SER A 62 -9.21 -5.37 -1.57
N ILE A 63 -9.81 -5.88 -0.50
CA ILE A 63 -9.09 -6.19 0.74
C ILE A 63 -9.59 -7.53 1.22
N GLU A 64 -8.66 -8.44 1.44
CA GLU A 64 -8.95 -9.79 1.93
C GLU A 64 -8.04 -10.12 3.10
N LEU A 65 -8.48 -11.05 3.92
CA LEU A 65 -7.68 -11.57 5.01
C LEU A 65 -7.39 -13.04 4.78
N GLU A 66 -6.19 -13.46 5.14
CA GLU A 66 -5.80 -14.86 5.08
C GLU A 66 -5.43 -15.35 6.46
N PHE A 67 -5.95 -16.52 6.83
CA PHE A 67 -5.66 -17.16 8.11
C PHE A 67 -5.67 -18.67 7.90
N ALA A 68 -4.61 -19.34 8.34
CA ALA A 68 -4.53 -20.79 8.27
C ALA A 68 -4.79 -21.33 6.87
N GLY A 69 -4.28 -20.63 5.87
CA GLY A 69 -4.40 -21.08 4.47
C GLY A 69 -5.72 -20.78 3.83
N LYS A 70 -6.64 -20.11 4.52
CA LYS A 70 -7.93 -19.76 3.97
C LYS A 70 -8.03 -18.25 3.81
N THR A 71 -8.66 -17.83 2.73
CA THR A 71 -8.83 -16.41 2.43
C THR A 71 -10.31 -16.07 2.52
N PHE A 72 -10.61 -14.92 3.12
CA PHE A 72 -11.98 -14.43 3.18
C PHE A 72 -11.99 -12.94 2.98
N LYS A 73 -13.10 -12.45 2.44
CA LYS A 73 -13.23 -11.05 2.08
C LYS A 73 -13.68 -10.21 3.25
N THR A 74 -13.27 -8.97 3.24
CA THR A 74 -13.85 -7.95 4.08
C THR A 74 -15.08 -7.40 3.34
N TYR A 75 -15.88 -6.56 3.99
CA TYR A 75 -17.09 -6.04 3.34
C TYR A 75 -17.25 -4.55 3.51
N SER A 76 -18.08 -4.00 2.64
CA SER A 76 -18.39 -2.57 2.61
C SER A 76 -17.15 -1.74 2.36
N LEU A 77 -16.38 -2.13 1.35
CA LEU A 77 -15.19 -1.39 0.99
C LEU A 77 -15.59 0.00 0.50
N HIS A 78 -15.04 1.02 1.14
CA HIS A 78 -15.41 2.39 0.82
C HIS A 78 -14.27 3.32 1.22
N THR A 79 -14.41 4.60 0.88
CA THR A 79 -13.45 5.61 1.27
C THR A 79 -14.13 6.57 2.25
N MET A 80 -13.34 7.08 3.19
CA MET A 80 -13.81 8.08 4.12
C MET A 80 -13.43 9.50 3.67
N GLY A 81 -12.91 9.62 2.45
CA GLY A 81 -12.55 10.92 1.91
C GLY A 81 -11.16 11.41 2.24
N GLU A 82 -10.28 10.49 2.65
CA GLU A 82 -8.92 10.84 3.05
C GLU A 82 -7.88 10.07 2.25
N ASN A 83 -8.14 9.82 0.98
CA ASN A 83 -7.27 9.00 0.15
C ASN A 83 -7.11 7.61 0.74
N ASP A 84 -8.20 7.05 1.21
CA ASP A 84 -8.17 5.81 1.98
C ASP A 84 -9.16 4.78 1.44
N LEU A 85 -8.91 3.54 1.84
CA LEU A 85 -9.86 2.44 1.68
C LEU A 85 -10.12 1.88 3.06
N MET A 86 -11.39 1.69 3.38
CA MET A 86 -11.81 1.15 4.66
C MET A 86 -12.79 0.02 4.42
N SER A 87 -12.69 -1.02 5.23
CA SER A 87 -13.55 -2.17 5.07
C SER A 87 -13.81 -2.80 6.43
N PHE A 88 -14.95 -3.47 6.58
CA PHE A 88 -15.32 -4.12 7.83
C PHE A 88 -14.92 -5.58 7.81
N VAL A 89 -14.57 -6.07 8.98
CA VAL A 89 -14.14 -7.45 9.18
C VAL A 89 -15.21 -8.20 9.94
N ARG A 90 -15.46 -9.43 9.55
CA ARG A 90 -16.47 -10.25 10.23
C ARG A 90 -16.09 -10.48 11.68
N ASP A 91 -17.09 -10.75 12.49
CA ASP A 91 -16.90 -11.07 13.91
C ASP A 91 -16.26 -12.43 14.06
N GLY A 92 -15.65 -12.63 15.23
CA GLY A 92 -15.21 -13.95 15.61
C GLY A 92 -13.91 -14.40 14.98
N LEU A 93 -13.00 -13.47 14.74
CA LEU A 93 -11.67 -13.85 14.25
C LEU A 93 -10.94 -14.63 15.33
N GLU A 94 -10.36 -15.75 14.94
CA GLU A 94 -9.58 -16.57 15.84
C GLU A 94 -8.22 -15.93 16.11
N PRO A 95 -7.65 -16.18 17.29
CA PRO A 95 -6.29 -15.69 17.56
C PRO A 95 -5.28 -16.37 16.64
N GLY A 96 -4.23 -15.65 16.33
CA GLY A 96 -3.15 -16.19 15.51
C GLY A 96 -2.67 -15.21 14.47
N PRO A 97 -1.81 -15.67 13.56
CA PRO A 97 -1.22 -14.82 12.54
C PRO A 97 -2.16 -14.66 11.34
N TYR A 98 -2.26 -13.43 10.88
CA TYR A 98 -3.08 -13.07 9.74
C TYR A 98 -2.26 -12.34 8.70
N LYS A 99 -2.74 -12.38 7.48
CA LYS A 99 -2.18 -11.60 6.39
C LYS A 99 -3.32 -10.83 5.74
N LEU A 100 -3.15 -9.52 5.64
CA LEU A 100 -4.09 -8.67 4.92
C LEU A 100 -3.54 -8.53 3.51
N ILE A 101 -4.34 -8.90 2.52
CA ILE A 101 -3.94 -8.88 1.12
C ILE A 101 -4.81 -7.85 0.42
N TRP A 102 -4.18 -6.89 -0.23
CA TRP A 102 -4.95 -5.81 -0.82
C TRP A 102 -4.47 -5.49 -2.23
N THR A 103 -5.40 -5.01 -3.03
CA THR A 103 -5.14 -4.44 -4.34
C THR A 103 -5.92 -3.14 -4.40
N ALA A 104 -5.26 -2.08 -4.80
CA ALA A 104 -5.91 -0.78 -4.89
C ALA A 104 -5.68 -0.20 -6.26
N SER A 105 -6.74 0.38 -6.81
CA SER A 105 -6.67 1.08 -8.09
C SER A 105 -7.17 2.50 -7.88
N ASP A 106 -6.60 3.44 -8.64
CA ASP A 106 -7.11 4.79 -8.61
C ASP A 106 -8.05 5.01 -9.81
N HIS A 107 -8.50 6.26 -9.98
CA HIS A 107 -9.45 6.56 -11.04
C HIS A 107 -8.79 6.76 -12.38
N GLN A 108 -7.48 6.53 -12.47
CA GLN A 108 -6.71 6.70 -13.71
C GLN A 108 -6.03 5.39 -14.11
N ASP A 109 -6.62 4.26 -13.69
CA ASP A 109 -6.18 2.92 -14.07
C ASP A 109 -4.80 2.53 -13.57
N ARG A 110 -4.32 3.18 -12.53
CA ARG A 110 -3.09 2.73 -11.86
C ARG A 110 -3.46 1.80 -10.73
N SER A 111 -2.74 0.69 -10.62
CA SER A 111 -3.03 -0.32 -9.59
C SER A 111 -1.76 -0.69 -8.87
N ILE A 112 -1.90 -0.89 -7.57
CA ILE A 112 -0.82 -1.39 -6.72
C ILE A 112 -1.39 -2.42 -5.78
N SER A 113 -0.54 -3.28 -5.24
CA SER A 113 -0.99 -4.33 -4.33
C SER A 113 0.07 -4.57 -3.28
N GLY A 114 -0.33 -5.24 -2.20
CA GLY A 114 0.60 -5.55 -1.15
C GLY A 114 0.01 -6.48 -0.12
N GLU A 115 0.82 -6.78 0.89
CA GLU A 115 0.44 -7.66 1.99
C GLU A 115 0.90 -7.04 3.29
N ILE A 116 0.10 -7.22 4.33
CA ILE A 116 0.43 -6.74 5.67
C ILE A 116 0.19 -7.89 6.63
N LYS A 117 1.23 -8.25 7.39
CA LYS A 117 1.13 -9.32 8.36
C LYS A 117 0.91 -8.74 9.74
N PHE A 118 0.00 -9.35 10.49
CA PHE A 118 -0.32 -8.92 11.83
C PHE A 118 -0.85 -10.11 12.61
N ASP A 119 -1.04 -9.94 13.91
CA ASP A 119 -1.53 -11.01 14.77
C ASP A 119 -2.74 -10.57 15.56
N ILE A 120 -3.64 -11.54 15.81
CA ILE A 120 -4.74 -11.34 16.73
C ILE A 120 -4.36 -12.07 18.02
N ASP A 121 -4.42 -11.35 19.13
CA ASP A 121 -4.11 -11.90 20.44
C ASP A 121 -5.24 -12.76 20.97
N GLU A 122 -4.90 -13.60 21.90
CA GLU A 122 -5.94 -14.39 22.58
C GLU A 122 -6.76 -13.59 23.55
#